data_4cd670a532dac85d725354946067ef42
#
_entry.id   4cd670a532dac85d725354946067ef42
#
_cell.length_a   1.000
_cell.length_b   1.000
_cell.length_c   1.000
_cell.angle_alpha   90.00
_cell.angle_beta   90.00
_cell.angle_gamma   90.00
#
_symmetry.space_group_name_H-M   'P 1'
#
loop_
_entity.id
_entity.type
_entity.pdbx_description
1 polymer ?
#
loop_
_entity_poly.entity_id
_entity_poly.type
_entity_poly.pdbx_seq_one_letter_code
_entity_poly.pdbx_strand_id
1 'polypeptide(L)'
;MLRFRLILASLLCLCLSGATAAATDIKTTPLYARIKASLDAVPAIDTHDHLRPFAEIPNQDDTDRGRGVTLHSIFAGSYFGGIHRLSPWPAGKSFDEWWKVGSHDFDNARATSSYRYLLPAFRDLYGVDFDTITAEQARDLNDRIFANYKDDKWLNDVVTRRANIELMFIDSYWARLQFARAYQYSVPLLNVTEIMSGTHRSHFSDSDSPYLYAEQRGMKIENLDDYLAVVEKLFVDAVAADAVCLKSTQAYQRTLRYEDVPKPLAQVAFGKPANKLTPEELKDFQDFMFWQVLKLSAKYELPFQIHTGHGRLQGSSPMMLVDAIQANPKTKFILFHGGFPWIGETGAIAMRHRNVWIDSVWLPTLSYTMGKRAYQEWLEVMPADRLMWGADTVQAEGIYAATEFTRQCLAEALAEKVERGELREDHALRIGRQILRDNALKLFPKLKRQLWRKDVPAVTSAQ
;
A
#
# COMPACT_ATOMS: atom_id res chain seq x y z
N MET A 1 32.86 84.46 14.88
CA MET A 1 31.46 84.22 14.38
C MET A 1 31.58 83.24 13.23
N LEU A 2 31.28 82.00 13.54
CA LEU A 2 31.44 80.87 12.62
C LEU A 2 30.06 80.51 12.05
N ARG A 3 29.93 80.55 10.72
CA ARG A 3 28.71 80.20 10.03
C ARG A 3 28.76 78.69 9.68
N PHE A 4 27.91 77.91 10.29
CA PHE A 4 27.63 76.48 9.91
C PHE A 4 26.81 76.48 8.65
N ARG A 5 27.25 75.78 7.61
CA ARG A 5 26.48 75.41 6.43
C ARG A 5 26.00 74.00 6.65
N LEU A 6 24.64 73.79 6.74
CA LEU A 6 24.00 72.51 6.65
C LEU A 6 24.01 72.02 5.19
N ILE A 7 24.57 70.85 4.97
CA ILE A 7 24.43 70.10 3.72
C ILE A 7 23.30 69.10 3.96
N LEU A 8 22.16 69.28 3.26
CA LEU A 8 21.08 68.35 3.22
C LEU A 8 21.42 67.23 2.23
N ALA A 9 21.77 66.03 2.70
CA ALA A 9 21.95 64.85 1.90
C ALA A 9 20.58 64.17 1.72
N SER A 10 20.00 64.27 0.53
CA SER A 10 18.78 63.55 0.15
C SER A 10 19.14 62.07 -0.07
N LEU A 11 18.77 61.19 0.88
CA LEU A 11 18.79 59.74 0.69
C LEU A 11 17.60 59.37 -0.20
N LEU A 12 17.88 59.05 -1.46
CA LEU A 12 16.93 58.42 -2.37
C LEU A 12 16.80 56.92 -1.98
N CYS A 13 15.81 56.56 -1.18
CA CYS A 13 15.45 55.17 -0.96
C CYS A 13 14.86 54.61 -2.25
N LEU A 14 15.67 53.86 -3.01
CA LEU A 14 15.16 52.96 -4.02
C LEU A 14 14.45 51.80 -3.32
N CYS A 15 13.14 51.87 -3.20
CA CYS A 15 12.30 50.71 -2.93
C CYS A 15 12.38 49.78 -4.16
N LEU A 16 13.31 48.82 -4.13
CA LEU A 16 13.26 47.64 -4.95
C LEU A 16 12.04 46.84 -4.48
N SER A 17 10.90 47.09 -5.07
CA SER A 17 9.75 46.18 -5.02
C SER A 17 10.18 44.89 -5.71
N GLY A 18 10.85 44.02 -4.95
CA GLY A 18 11.02 42.64 -5.35
C GLY A 18 9.64 42.02 -5.49
N ALA A 19 9.11 42.00 -6.71
CA ALA A 19 8.02 41.11 -7.02
C ALA A 19 8.50 39.70 -6.66
N THR A 20 8.06 39.17 -5.53
CA THR A 20 8.16 37.74 -5.26
C THR A 20 7.36 37.07 -6.35
N ALA A 21 8.04 36.56 -7.38
CA ALA A 21 7.42 35.70 -8.35
C ALA A 21 6.75 34.57 -7.53
N ALA A 22 5.43 34.48 -7.59
CA ALA A 22 4.72 33.36 -7.00
C ALA A 22 5.38 32.08 -7.53
N ALA A 23 5.77 31.18 -6.61
CA ALA A 23 6.40 29.94 -7.01
C ALA A 23 5.44 29.23 -8.00
N THR A 24 5.92 28.99 -9.22
CA THR A 24 5.13 28.32 -10.27
C THR A 24 4.78 26.93 -9.77
N ASP A 25 3.51 26.57 -9.81
CA ASP A 25 3.09 25.21 -9.50
C ASP A 25 3.79 24.25 -10.48
N ILE A 26 4.63 23.36 -9.97
CA ILE A 26 5.39 22.40 -10.77
C ILE A 26 4.50 21.59 -11.71
N LYS A 27 3.25 21.31 -11.32
CA LYS A 27 2.26 20.56 -12.12
C LYS A 27 1.87 21.27 -13.42
N THR A 28 2.06 22.58 -13.51
CA THR A 28 1.77 23.36 -14.72
C THR A 28 2.94 23.39 -15.70
N THR A 29 4.09 22.82 -15.36
CA THR A 29 5.30 22.88 -16.16
C THR A 29 5.35 21.79 -17.23
N PRO A 30 5.97 22.06 -18.41
CA PRO A 30 6.24 21.04 -19.41
C PRO A 30 7.12 19.88 -18.88
N LEU A 31 8.00 20.15 -17.92
CA LEU A 31 8.84 19.14 -17.27
C LEU A 31 7.98 18.11 -16.53
N TYR A 32 7.06 18.57 -15.69
CA TYR A 32 6.14 17.68 -14.99
C TYR A 32 5.31 16.84 -15.99
N ALA A 33 4.79 17.47 -17.03
CA ALA A 33 3.98 16.79 -18.05
C ALA A 33 4.77 15.64 -18.71
N ARG A 34 6.06 15.85 -19.07
CA ARG A 34 6.91 14.79 -19.66
C ARG A 34 7.19 13.66 -18.67
N ILE A 35 7.54 13.99 -17.42
CA ILE A 35 7.81 12.99 -16.38
C ILE A 35 6.53 12.18 -16.12
N LYS A 36 5.39 12.85 -15.92
CA LYS A 36 4.10 12.17 -15.67
C LYS A 36 3.72 11.24 -16.83
N ALA A 37 3.82 11.70 -18.09
CA ALA A 37 3.54 10.88 -19.25
C ALA A 37 4.44 9.63 -19.33
N SER A 38 5.72 9.76 -18.96
CA SER A 38 6.63 8.62 -18.89
C SER A 38 6.22 7.62 -17.80
N LEU A 39 5.80 8.09 -16.62
CA LEU A 39 5.30 7.23 -15.56
C LEU A 39 4.00 6.51 -15.93
N ASP A 40 3.10 7.19 -16.65
CA ASP A 40 1.83 6.61 -17.13
C ASP A 40 2.06 5.49 -18.15
N ALA A 41 3.11 5.60 -18.94
CA ALA A 41 3.51 4.58 -19.91
C ALA A 41 4.14 3.32 -19.27
N VAL A 42 4.55 3.38 -18.00
CA VAL A 42 5.12 2.21 -17.31
C VAL A 42 4.02 1.19 -16.99
N PRO A 43 4.11 -0.06 -17.52
CA PRO A 43 3.25 -1.14 -17.05
C PRO A 43 3.67 -1.49 -15.63
N ALA A 44 2.90 -1.01 -14.66
CA ALA A 44 3.28 -1.03 -13.26
C ALA A 44 3.12 -2.43 -12.64
N ILE A 45 3.93 -2.73 -11.63
CA ILE A 45 3.76 -3.88 -10.76
C ILE A 45 3.27 -3.35 -9.41
N ASP A 46 2.02 -3.63 -9.11
CA ASP A 46 1.41 -3.35 -7.83
C ASP A 46 1.84 -4.40 -6.82
N THR A 47 2.62 -4.00 -5.82
CA THR A 47 3.22 -4.94 -4.87
C THR A 47 2.30 -5.29 -3.71
N HIS A 48 1.09 -4.74 -3.65
CA HIS A 48 0.13 -5.09 -2.62
C HIS A 48 -1.29 -4.58 -2.90
N ASP A 49 -2.24 -5.49 -2.93
CA ASP A 49 -3.65 -5.20 -3.09
C ASP A 49 -4.54 -6.27 -2.42
N HIS A 50 -5.83 -5.98 -2.28
CA HIS A 50 -6.84 -6.84 -1.66
C HIS A 50 -7.98 -7.17 -2.61
N LEU A 51 -7.75 -7.15 -3.93
CA LEU A 51 -8.77 -7.44 -4.93
C LEU A 51 -9.21 -8.91 -4.83
N ARG A 52 -10.47 -9.11 -4.42
CA ARG A 52 -11.09 -10.45 -4.35
C ARG A 52 -11.50 -10.96 -5.72
N PRO A 53 -11.74 -12.29 -5.86
CA PRO A 53 -12.45 -12.83 -7.02
C PRO A 53 -13.73 -12.03 -7.27
N PHE A 54 -14.07 -11.81 -8.55
CA PHE A 54 -15.18 -10.92 -8.91
C PHE A 54 -16.49 -11.24 -8.20
N ALA A 55 -16.82 -12.54 -8.05
CA ALA A 55 -18.03 -12.97 -7.34
C ALA A 55 -18.02 -12.65 -5.82
N GLU A 56 -16.86 -12.32 -5.27
CA GLU A 56 -16.63 -12.08 -3.84
C GLU A 56 -16.28 -10.61 -3.52
N ILE A 57 -16.48 -9.69 -4.48
CA ILE A 57 -16.18 -8.26 -4.26
C ILE A 57 -16.96 -7.77 -3.03
N PRO A 58 -16.24 -7.17 -2.06
CA PRO A 58 -16.84 -6.75 -0.79
C PRO A 58 -17.64 -5.44 -0.92
N ASN A 59 -18.29 -5.05 0.17
CA ASN A 59 -18.99 -3.76 0.32
C ASN A 59 -20.10 -3.52 -0.70
N GLN A 60 -20.78 -4.58 -1.17
CA GLN A 60 -21.96 -4.44 -2.01
C GLN A 60 -23.17 -4.01 -1.18
N ASP A 61 -23.92 -3.03 -1.68
CA ASP A 61 -25.13 -2.54 -1.07
C ASP A 61 -26.36 -3.34 -1.48
N ASP A 62 -27.32 -3.50 -0.56
CA ASP A 62 -28.64 -4.03 -0.83
C ASP A 62 -29.54 -2.88 -1.26
N THR A 63 -29.77 -2.75 -2.58
CA THR A 63 -30.50 -1.64 -3.19
C THR A 63 -31.93 -2.05 -3.58
N ASP A 64 -32.76 -1.09 -3.99
CA ASP A 64 -34.07 -1.31 -4.60
C ASP A 64 -34.01 -2.09 -5.94
N ARG A 65 -32.81 -2.22 -6.54
CA ARG A 65 -32.52 -2.98 -7.77
C ARG A 65 -31.80 -4.31 -7.52
N GLY A 66 -31.67 -4.71 -6.26
CA GLY A 66 -30.90 -5.86 -5.82
C GLY A 66 -29.50 -5.50 -5.35
N ARG A 67 -28.72 -6.51 -4.98
CA ARG A 67 -27.38 -6.34 -4.43
C ARG A 67 -26.36 -6.00 -5.52
N GLY A 68 -25.49 -5.02 -5.23
CA GLY A 68 -24.43 -4.62 -6.17
C GLY A 68 -23.50 -3.55 -5.64
N VAL A 69 -22.44 -3.25 -6.41
CA VAL A 69 -21.50 -2.16 -6.12
C VAL A 69 -22.13 -0.84 -6.54
N THR A 70 -22.12 0.12 -5.66
CA THR A 70 -22.73 1.46 -5.82
C THR A 70 -21.66 2.55 -5.61
N LEU A 71 -22.02 3.81 -5.79
CA LEU A 71 -21.15 4.93 -5.41
C LEU A 71 -20.82 4.90 -3.91
N HIS A 72 -21.78 4.54 -3.05
CA HIS A 72 -21.53 4.32 -1.63
C HIS A 72 -20.49 3.21 -1.42
N SER A 73 -20.65 2.09 -2.11
CA SER A 73 -19.72 0.94 -2.04
C SER A 73 -18.27 1.33 -2.33
N ILE A 74 -18.05 2.23 -3.32
CA ILE A 74 -16.71 2.73 -3.67
C ILE A 74 -16.08 3.49 -2.50
N PHE A 75 -16.85 4.38 -1.86
CA PHE A 75 -16.35 5.10 -0.68
C PHE A 75 -16.24 4.22 0.55
N ALA A 76 -17.19 3.32 0.81
CA ALA A 76 -17.18 2.39 1.94
C ALA A 76 -16.03 1.37 1.85
N GLY A 77 -15.69 0.92 0.63
CA GLY A 77 -14.56 0.03 0.37
C GLY A 77 -13.21 0.75 0.28
N SER A 78 -13.18 2.05 0.40
CA SER A 78 -11.97 2.86 0.36
C SER A 78 -11.51 3.29 1.76
N TYR A 79 -10.32 3.87 1.85
CA TYR A 79 -9.83 4.47 3.10
C TYR A 79 -10.67 5.65 3.58
N PHE A 80 -11.47 6.25 2.71
CA PHE A 80 -12.47 7.23 3.17
C PHE A 80 -13.42 6.60 4.20
N GLY A 81 -14.06 5.48 3.87
CA GLY A 81 -14.98 4.78 4.76
C GLY A 81 -14.32 4.23 6.04
N GLY A 82 -13.02 3.91 5.99
CA GLY A 82 -12.25 3.46 7.16
C GLY A 82 -11.80 4.56 8.11
N ILE A 83 -11.67 5.82 7.62
CA ILE A 83 -11.13 6.97 8.40
C ILE A 83 -12.25 7.97 8.75
N HIS A 84 -13.20 8.18 7.84
CA HIS A 84 -14.28 9.14 7.99
C HIS A 84 -15.61 8.44 8.22
N ARG A 85 -16.54 9.14 8.83
CA ARG A 85 -17.92 8.67 8.93
C ARG A 85 -18.55 8.70 7.54
N LEU A 86 -19.06 7.56 7.10
CA LEU A 86 -19.89 7.42 5.91
C LEU A 86 -21.27 6.90 6.34
N SER A 87 -22.33 7.61 5.98
CA SER A 87 -23.71 7.21 6.27
C SER A 87 -24.03 5.89 5.54
N PRO A 88 -24.51 4.86 6.25
CA PRO A 88 -24.75 3.55 5.64
C PRO A 88 -25.85 3.65 4.59
N TRP A 89 -25.74 2.82 3.55
CA TRP A 89 -26.81 2.64 2.59
C TRP A 89 -28.01 1.99 3.28
N PRO A 90 -29.23 2.58 3.20
CA PRO A 90 -30.41 1.97 3.82
C PRO A 90 -30.86 0.76 2.99
N ALA A 91 -30.94 -0.42 3.62
CA ALA A 91 -31.22 -1.67 2.95
C ALA A 91 -32.52 -1.64 2.13
N GLY A 92 -32.48 -2.11 0.90
CA GLY A 92 -33.62 -2.15 -0.03
C GLY A 92 -34.06 -0.79 -0.55
N LYS A 93 -33.25 0.28 -0.34
CA LYS A 93 -33.62 1.64 -0.73
C LYS A 93 -32.87 2.12 -1.97
N SER A 94 -33.39 3.22 -2.54
CA SER A 94 -32.83 3.88 -3.72
C SER A 94 -31.59 4.70 -3.39
N PHE A 95 -30.83 5.06 -4.46
CA PHE A 95 -29.73 6.00 -4.36
C PHE A 95 -30.15 7.33 -3.73
N ASP A 96 -31.31 7.86 -4.08
CA ASP A 96 -31.78 9.19 -3.61
C ASP A 96 -32.03 9.19 -2.11
N GLU A 97 -32.46 8.08 -1.55
CA GLU A 97 -32.66 7.97 -0.10
C GLU A 97 -31.34 7.99 0.65
N TRP A 98 -30.30 7.34 0.12
CA TRP A 98 -28.96 7.41 0.68
C TRP A 98 -28.34 8.79 0.47
N TRP A 99 -28.42 9.36 -0.76
CA TRP A 99 -27.75 10.61 -1.13
C TRP A 99 -28.22 11.81 -0.31
N LYS A 100 -29.48 11.83 0.14
CA LYS A 100 -30.01 12.89 1.03
C LYS A 100 -29.19 13.06 2.30
N VAL A 101 -28.55 12.00 2.79
CA VAL A 101 -27.72 12.02 4.00
C VAL A 101 -26.25 11.92 3.64
N GLY A 102 -25.90 10.96 2.79
CA GLY A 102 -24.52 10.64 2.43
C GLY A 102 -23.76 11.78 1.72
N SER A 103 -24.47 12.65 0.97
CA SER A 103 -23.83 13.81 0.33
C SER A 103 -23.16 14.76 1.31
N HIS A 104 -23.63 14.87 2.54
CA HIS A 104 -23.07 15.73 3.58
C HIS A 104 -21.82 15.15 4.27
N ASP A 105 -21.60 13.83 4.16
CA ASP A 105 -20.45 13.18 4.77
C ASP A 105 -19.12 13.64 4.14
N PHE A 106 -19.16 14.13 2.91
CA PHE A 106 -17.98 14.61 2.19
C PHE A 106 -17.52 16.01 2.59
N ASP A 107 -18.43 16.87 3.12
CA ASP A 107 -18.19 18.31 3.28
C ASP A 107 -16.95 18.65 4.13
N ASN A 108 -16.74 17.91 5.21
CA ASN A 108 -15.59 18.13 6.11
C ASN A 108 -14.34 17.35 5.69
N ALA A 109 -14.44 16.45 4.70
CA ALA A 109 -13.37 15.59 4.28
C ALA A 109 -12.70 16.03 2.97
N ARG A 110 -13.22 17.02 2.24
CA ARG A 110 -12.78 17.44 0.90
C ARG A 110 -11.28 17.72 0.77
N ALA A 111 -10.63 18.22 1.83
CA ALA A 111 -9.20 18.49 1.84
C ALA A 111 -8.34 17.26 2.16
N THR A 112 -8.93 16.16 2.63
CA THR A 112 -8.19 14.95 3.03
C THR A 112 -7.71 14.16 1.82
N SER A 113 -6.55 13.52 1.96
CA SER A 113 -6.02 12.67 0.89
C SER A 113 -6.91 11.46 0.62
N SER A 114 -7.53 10.89 1.65
CA SER A 114 -8.48 9.76 1.55
C SER A 114 -9.77 10.08 0.79
N TYR A 115 -10.16 11.34 0.68
CA TYR A 115 -11.22 11.79 -0.24
C TYR A 115 -10.65 12.09 -1.63
N ARG A 116 -9.59 12.90 -1.68
CA ARG A 116 -9.04 13.44 -2.93
C ARG A 116 -8.48 12.37 -3.86
N TYR A 117 -7.99 11.25 -3.34
CA TYR A 117 -7.40 10.22 -4.19
C TYR A 117 -8.43 9.55 -5.11
N LEU A 118 -9.72 9.50 -4.73
CA LEU A 118 -10.77 8.93 -5.57
C LEU A 118 -11.19 9.85 -6.73
N LEU A 119 -10.97 11.16 -6.63
CA LEU A 119 -11.41 12.12 -7.63
C LEU A 119 -10.87 11.83 -9.05
N PRO A 120 -9.59 11.44 -9.24
CA PRO A 120 -9.10 11.01 -10.54
C PRO A 120 -9.90 9.87 -11.19
N ALA A 121 -10.35 8.88 -10.39
CA ALA A 121 -11.16 7.79 -10.93
C ALA A 121 -12.51 8.29 -11.47
N PHE A 122 -13.20 9.14 -10.74
CA PHE A 122 -14.47 9.70 -11.21
C PHE A 122 -14.29 10.58 -12.46
N ARG A 123 -13.23 11.38 -12.49
CA ARG A 123 -12.91 12.22 -13.65
C ARG A 123 -12.56 11.39 -14.89
N ASP A 124 -11.63 10.45 -14.75
CA ASP A 124 -10.99 9.80 -15.91
C ASP A 124 -11.77 8.58 -16.41
N LEU A 125 -12.46 7.86 -15.51
CA LEU A 125 -13.24 6.68 -15.85
C LEU A 125 -14.69 7.03 -16.23
N TYR A 126 -15.23 8.12 -15.67
CA TYR A 126 -16.63 8.49 -15.79
C TYR A 126 -16.87 9.89 -16.35
N GLY A 127 -15.85 10.73 -16.47
CA GLY A 127 -15.98 12.12 -16.96
C GLY A 127 -16.71 13.02 -15.97
N VAL A 128 -16.64 12.74 -14.66
CA VAL A 128 -17.38 13.44 -13.61
C VAL A 128 -16.42 14.18 -12.67
N ASP A 129 -16.63 15.49 -12.52
CA ASP A 129 -16.03 16.26 -11.43
C ASP A 129 -16.86 16.06 -10.16
N PHE A 130 -16.38 15.22 -9.25
CA PHE A 130 -17.10 14.88 -8.03
C PHE A 130 -17.16 16.04 -7.01
N ASP A 131 -16.22 16.98 -7.05
CA ASP A 131 -16.23 18.13 -6.12
C ASP A 131 -17.39 19.11 -6.39
N THR A 132 -17.88 19.14 -7.64
CA THR A 132 -18.95 20.02 -8.07
C THR A 132 -20.22 19.27 -8.48
N ILE A 133 -20.29 17.97 -8.14
CA ILE A 133 -21.34 17.07 -8.63
C ILE A 133 -22.73 17.47 -8.14
N THR A 134 -23.71 17.52 -9.05
CA THR A 134 -25.12 17.65 -8.71
C THR A 134 -25.73 16.30 -8.29
N ALA A 135 -26.87 16.32 -7.61
CA ALA A 135 -27.56 15.09 -7.23
C ALA A 135 -27.96 14.23 -8.43
N GLU A 136 -28.31 14.83 -9.57
CA GLU A 136 -28.61 14.15 -10.81
C GLU A 136 -27.38 13.45 -11.40
N GLN A 137 -26.24 14.15 -11.46
CA GLN A 137 -24.97 13.58 -11.92
C GLN A 137 -24.46 12.47 -11.00
N ALA A 138 -24.67 12.62 -9.68
CA ALA A 138 -24.30 11.60 -8.71
C ALA A 138 -25.14 10.32 -8.87
N ARG A 139 -26.44 10.47 -9.20
CA ARG A 139 -27.30 9.33 -9.53
C ARG A 139 -26.85 8.64 -10.83
N ASP A 140 -26.59 9.39 -11.89
CA ASP A 140 -26.05 8.84 -13.16
C ASP A 140 -24.74 8.10 -12.92
N LEU A 141 -23.80 8.68 -12.15
CA LEU A 141 -22.55 8.03 -11.77
C LEU A 141 -22.79 6.72 -11.01
N ASN A 142 -23.70 6.73 -10.03
CA ASN A 142 -24.08 5.53 -9.28
C ASN A 142 -24.64 4.45 -10.20
N ASP A 143 -25.50 4.81 -11.14
CA ASP A 143 -26.14 3.85 -12.08
C ASP A 143 -25.11 3.24 -13.01
N ARG A 144 -24.15 4.02 -13.49
CA ARG A 144 -23.02 3.56 -14.33
C ARG A 144 -22.10 2.62 -13.54
N ILE A 145 -21.77 2.94 -12.28
CA ILE A 145 -20.99 2.05 -11.39
C ILE A 145 -21.74 0.74 -11.23
N PHE A 146 -23.03 0.79 -10.85
CA PHE A 146 -23.85 -0.42 -10.64
C PHE A 146 -23.93 -1.28 -11.90
N ALA A 147 -24.02 -0.66 -13.09
CA ALA A 147 -24.03 -1.37 -14.37
C ALA A 147 -22.67 -2.01 -14.71
N ASN A 148 -21.58 -1.33 -14.43
CA ASN A 148 -20.21 -1.80 -14.71
C ASN A 148 -19.84 -3.07 -13.93
N TYR A 149 -20.40 -3.24 -12.73
CA TYR A 149 -20.14 -4.42 -11.89
C TYR A 149 -21.12 -5.58 -12.15
N LYS A 150 -21.69 -5.72 -13.36
CA LYS A 150 -22.49 -6.89 -13.76
C LYS A 150 -21.64 -8.07 -14.24
N ASP A 151 -20.45 -7.79 -14.78
CA ASP A 151 -19.43 -8.77 -15.13
C ASP A 151 -18.04 -8.22 -14.83
N ASP A 152 -17.00 -9.08 -14.96
CA ASP A 152 -15.62 -8.72 -14.63
C ASP A 152 -14.88 -7.90 -15.70
N LYS A 153 -15.53 -7.63 -16.84
CA LYS A 153 -14.87 -6.95 -17.96
C LYS A 153 -14.44 -5.53 -17.62
N TRP A 154 -15.31 -4.80 -16.90
CA TRP A 154 -14.97 -3.46 -16.44
C TRP A 154 -13.76 -3.47 -15.53
N LEU A 155 -13.77 -4.31 -14.50
CA LEU A 155 -12.69 -4.45 -13.54
C LEU A 155 -11.36 -4.79 -14.24
N ASN A 156 -11.38 -5.80 -15.12
CA ASN A 156 -10.20 -6.21 -15.88
C ASN A 156 -9.69 -5.08 -16.81
N ASP A 157 -10.58 -4.34 -17.48
CA ASP A 157 -10.22 -3.20 -18.33
C ASP A 157 -9.57 -2.07 -17.51
N VAL A 158 -10.17 -1.73 -16.36
CA VAL A 158 -9.64 -0.67 -15.50
C VAL A 158 -8.25 -1.04 -14.99
N VAL A 159 -8.07 -2.24 -14.44
CA VAL A 159 -6.80 -2.68 -13.87
C VAL A 159 -5.71 -2.77 -14.96
N THR A 160 -5.99 -3.51 -16.03
CA THR A 160 -4.92 -3.87 -16.99
C THR A 160 -4.62 -2.79 -18.03
N ARG A 161 -5.63 -2.05 -18.49
CA ARG A 161 -5.49 -1.07 -19.56
C ARG A 161 -5.45 0.36 -19.05
N ARG A 162 -6.42 0.75 -18.21
CA ARG A 162 -6.53 2.15 -17.77
C ARG A 162 -5.53 2.50 -16.67
N ALA A 163 -5.43 1.66 -15.62
CA ALA A 163 -4.40 1.81 -14.60
C ALA A 163 -3.02 1.32 -15.07
N ASN A 164 -2.96 0.60 -16.21
CA ASN A 164 -1.74 0.06 -16.80
C ASN A 164 -0.94 -0.79 -15.79
N ILE A 165 -1.63 -1.70 -15.06
CA ILE A 165 -1.02 -2.64 -14.13
C ILE A 165 -0.76 -3.96 -14.88
N GLU A 166 0.48 -4.46 -14.80
CA GLU A 166 0.88 -5.72 -15.41
C GLU A 166 0.75 -6.90 -14.43
N LEU A 167 1.17 -6.70 -13.18
CA LEU A 167 1.04 -7.68 -12.11
C LEU A 167 0.59 -6.99 -10.83
N MET A 168 -0.14 -7.72 -9.99
CA MET A 168 -0.69 -7.26 -8.73
C MET A 168 -0.54 -8.35 -7.67
N PHE A 169 0.10 -8.03 -6.54
CA PHE A 169 0.22 -8.97 -5.43
C PHE A 169 -1.06 -8.95 -4.61
N ILE A 170 -1.68 -10.10 -4.44
CA ILE A 170 -2.95 -10.21 -3.71
C ILE A 170 -2.69 -10.76 -2.31
N ASP A 171 -2.91 -9.92 -1.30
CA ASP A 171 -2.98 -10.36 0.09
C ASP A 171 -4.40 -10.86 0.40
N SER A 172 -4.58 -12.17 0.28
CA SER A 172 -5.86 -12.84 0.53
C SER A 172 -6.10 -13.02 2.03
N TYR A 173 -6.23 -11.91 2.79
CA TYR A 173 -6.43 -11.96 4.25
C TYR A 173 -7.72 -12.68 4.67
N TRP A 174 -8.63 -12.96 3.76
CA TRP A 174 -9.84 -13.76 3.96
C TRP A 174 -9.64 -15.27 3.73
N ALA A 175 -8.46 -15.67 3.18
CA ALA A 175 -8.09 -17.05 2.87
C ALA A 175 -6.55 -17.18 2.83
N ARG A 176 -5.87 -16.84 3.93
CA ARG A 176 -4.41 -16.65 4.03
C ARG A 176 -3.57 -17.85 3.63
N LEU A 177 -4.13 -19.07 3.79
CA LEU A 177 -3.42 -20.32 3.49
C LEU A 177 -3.77 -20.88 2.11
N GLN A 178 -4.45 -20.09 1.26
CA GLN A 178 -4.81 -20.45 -0.11
C GLN A 178 -4.02 -19.58 -1.10
N PHE A 179 -3.56 -20.20 -2.20
CA PHE A 179 -2.71 -19.55 -3.19
C PHE A 179 -3.35 -19.49 -4.58
N ALA A 180 -4.69 -19.58 -4.65
CA ALA A 180 -5.42 -19.50 -5.91
C ALA A 180 -5.30 -18.11 -6.54
N ARG A 181 -5.16 -18.05 -7.86
CA ARG A 181 -5.14 -16.82 -8.63
C ARG A 181 -6.53 -16.54 -9.17
N ALA A 182 -7.11 -15.42 -8.79
CA ALA A 182 -8.40 -14.98 -9.30
C ALA A 182 -8.32 -14.39 -10.71
N TYR A 183 -7.18 -13.77 -11.05
CA TYR A 183 -6.97 -13.05 -12.30
C TYR A 183 -5.61 -13.38 -12.90
N GLN A 184 -5.46 -13.21 -14.22
CA GLN A 184 -4.20 -13.44 -14.91
C GLN A 184 -3.03 -12.59 -14.37
N TYR A 185 -3.33 -11.41 -13.88
CA TYR A 185 -2.36 -10.48 -13.29
C TYR A 185 -2.13 -10.68 -11.78
N SER A 186 -2.86 -11.60 -11.13
CA SER A 186 -2.70 -11.86 -9.70
C SER A 186 -1.39 -12.59 -9.41
N VAL A 187 -0.70 -12.16 -8.36
CA VAL A 187 0.51 -12.79 -7.81
C VAL A 187 0.23 -13.20 -6.37
N PRO A 188 0.33 -14.49 -6.01
CA PRO A 188 0.06 -14.94 -4.65
C PRO A 188 1.21 -14.56 -3.70
N LEU A 189 0.87 -14.37 -2.43
CA LEU A 189 1.78 -14.24 -1.31
C LEU A 189 1.30 -15.12 -0.13
N LEU A 190 2.15 -15.33 0.87
CA LEU A 190 1.79 -16.02 2.11
C LEU A 190 1.61 -14.99 3.24
N ASN A 191 0.37 -14.79 3.68
CA ASN A 191 0.11 -13.98 4.88
C ASN A 191 0.35 -14.82 6.14
N VAL A 192 1.37 -14.46 6.91
CA VAL A 192 1.83 -15.19 8.09
C VAL A 192 1.27 -14.66 9.41
N THR A 193 0.38 -13.66 9.37
CA THR A 193 -0.09 -12.94 10.57
C THR A 193 -0.67 -13.88 11.61
N GLU A 194 -1.63 -14.69 11.22
CA GLU A 194 -2.35 -15.55 12.16
C GLU A 194 -1.51 -16.73 12.63
N ILE A 195 -0.68 -17.33 11.76
CA ILE A 195 0.18 -18.46 12.17
C ILE A 195 1.23 -18.05 13.21
N MET A 196 1.54 -16.75 13.33
CA MET A 196 2.40 -16.24 14.38
C MET A 196 1.66 -15.95 15.70
N SER A 197 0.33 -15.96 15.71
CA SER A 197 -0.49 -15.58 16.88
C SER A 197 -1.24 -16.75 17.51
N GLY A 198 -1.51 -17.80 16.76
CA GLY A 198 -2.41 -18.87 17.15
C GLY A 198 -1.74 -19.99 17.94
N THR A 199 -1.84 -19.93 19.26
CA THR A 199 -1.31 -20.97 20.17
C THR A 199 -2.19 -22.23 20.21
N HIS A 200 -3.45 -22.17 19.79
CA HIS A 200 -4.44 -23.24 19.88
C HIS A 200 -5.41 -23.20 18.70
N ARG A 201 -5.98 -24.35 18.32
CA ARG A 201 -6.94 -24.47 17.21
C ARG A 201 -8.08 -23.45 17.26
N SER A 202 -8.59 -23.15 18.45
CA SER A 202 -9.69 -22.18 18.63
C SER A 202 -9.37 -20.73 18.28
N HIS A 203 -8.11 -20.41 17.97
CA HIS A 203 -7.71 -19.05 17.53
C HIS A 203 -7.99 -18.77 16.07
N PHE A 204 -8.24 -19.80 15.28
CA PHE A 204 -8.37 -19.70 13.84
C PHE A 204 -9.82 -19.85 13.34
N SER A 205 -10.18 -19.13 12.30
CA SER A 205 -11.26 -19.50 11.42
C SER A 205 -10.86 -20.70 10.55
N ASP A 206 -11.82 -21.44 9.99
CA ASP A 206 -11.50 -22.60 9.17
C ASP A 206 -10.63 -22.27 7.95
N SER A 207 -10.84 -21.10 7.32
CA SER A 207 -10.07 -20.66 6.15
C SER A 207 -8.59 -20.39 6.44
N ASP A 208 -8.24 -20.07 7.70
CA ASP A 208 -6.91 -19.63 8.12
C ASP A 208 -6.25 -20.59 9.11
N SER A 209 -6.85 -21.76 9.34
CA SER A 209 -6.42 -22.74 10.36
C SER A 209 -5.26 -23.60 9.88
N PRO A 210 -4.05 -23.48 10.46
CA PRO A 210 -2.97 -24.43 10.23
C PRO A 210 -3.32 -25.86 10.67
N TYR A 211 -4.24 -26.02 11.59
CA TYR A 211 -4.72 -27.33 12.03
C TYR A 211 -5.57 -28.01 10.95
N LEU A 212 -6.52 -27.30 10.35
CA LEU A 212 -7.30 -27.83 9.23
C LEU A 212 -6.39 -28.08 8.01
N TYR A 213 -5.46 -27.18 7.72
CA TYR A 213 -4.45 -27.35 6.69
C TYR A 213 -3.63 -28.64 6.89
N ALA A 214 -3.21 -28.93 8.14
CA ALA A 214 -2.48 -30.14 8.52
C ALA A 214 -3.34 -31.39 8.30
N GLU A 215 -4.57 -31.39 8.79
CA GLU A 215 -5.53 -32.50 8.65
C GLU A 215 -5.75 -32.89 7.18
N GLN A 216 -5.95 -31.92 6.30
CA GLN A 216 -6.11 -32.13 4.87
C GLN A 216 -4.89 -32.78 4.19
N ARG A 217 -3.72 -32.76 4.86
CA ARG A 217 -2.44 -33.33 4.38
C ARG A 217 -1.99 -34.53 5.19
N GLY A 218 -2.83 -35.07 6.05
CA GLY A 218 -2.51 -36.21 6.91
C GLY A 218 -1.45 -35.91 7.96
N MET A 219 -1.20 -34.63 8.28
CA MET A 219 -0.30 -34.18 9.34
C MET A 219 -1.06 -34.01 10.65
N LYS A 220 -0.37 -34.20 11.79
CA LYS A 220 -0.94 -33.97 13.12
C LYS A 220 -0.17 -32.85 13.81
N ILE A 221 -0.85 -32.11 14.69
CA ILE A 221 -0.26 -31.08 15.56
C ILE A 221 -0.57 -31.47 17.00
N GLU A 222 0.38 -32.10 17.66
CA GLU A 222 0.27 -32.53 19.07
C GLU A 222 1.15 -31.65 19.99
N ASN A 223 2.18 -31.04 19.44
CA ASN A 223 3.12 -30.19 20.15
C ASN A 223 3.65 -29.05 19.25
N LEU A 224 4.49 -28.18 19.81
CA LEU A 224 5.05 -27.04 19.07
C LEU A 224 5.95 -27.45 17.90
N ASP A 225 6.65 -28.61 17.98
CA ASP A 225 7.48 -29.08 16.87
C ASP A 225 6.63 -29.49 15.67
N ASP A 226 5.52 -30.16 15.90
CA ASP A 226 4.58 -30.52 14.85
C ASP A 226 4.00 -29.25 14.20
N TYR A 227 3.67 -28.24 15.02
CA TYR A 227 3.19 -26.96 14.52
C TYR A 227 4.23 -26.27 13.63
N LEU A 228 5.50 -26.25 14.05
CA LEU A 228 6.59 -25.70 13.25
C LEU A 228 6.77 -26.47 11.91
N ALA A 229 6.64 -27.80 11.93
CA ALA A 229 6.69 -28.61 10.72
C ALA A 229 5.54 -28.27 9.74
N VAL A 230 4.34 -28.03 10.26
CA VAL A 230 3.19 -27.58 9.46
C VAL A 230 3.43 -26.19 8.90
N VAL A 231 3.95 -25.26 9.70
CA VAL A 231 4.30 -23.91 9.23
C VAL A 231 5.34 -23.99 8.09
N GLU A 232 6.38 -24.83 8.25
CA GLU A 232 7.37 -25.00 7.19
C GLU A 232 6.75 -25.62 5.92
N LYS A 233 5.83 -26.58 6.05
CA LYS A 233 5.09 -27.14 4.91
C LYS A 233 4.27 -26.07 4.17
N LEU A 234 3.68 -25.10 4.88
CA LEU A 234 3.01 -23.95 4.27
C LEU A 234 3.96 -23.12 3.40
N PHE A 235 5.21 -22.91 3.85
CA PHE A 235 6.22 -22.23 3.03
C PHE A 235 6.57 -23.04 1.76
N VAL A 236 6.70 -24.35 1.88
CA VAL A 236 6.96 -25.22 0.72
C VAL A 236 5.80 -25.11 -0.29
N ASP A 237 4.55 -25.17 0.17
CA ASP A 237 3.38 -25.10 -0.70
C ASP A 237 3.22 -23.69 -1.32
N ALA A 238 3.49 -22.64 -0.54
CA ALA A 238 3.50 -21.26 -1.06
C ALA A 238 4.52 -21.09 -2.19
N VAL A 239 5.76 -21.61 -2.01
CA VAL A 239 6.79 -21.59 -3.04
C VAL A 239 6.38 -22.36 -4.29
N ALA A 240 5.75 -23.53 -4.10
CA ALA A 240 5.24 -24.36 -5.19
C ALA A 240 4.09 -23.70 -5.96
N ALA A 241 3.30 -22.87 -5.28
CA ALA A 241 2.23 -22.06 -5.86
C ALA A 241 2.71 -20.73 -6.47
N ASP A 242 4.02 -20.53 -6.62
CA ASP A 242 4.64 -19.29 -7.11
C ASP A 242 4.37 -18.05 -6.23
N ALA A 243 4.11 -18.22 -4.94
CA ALA A 243 4.14 -17.09 -4.01
C ALA A 243 5.52 -16.44 -3.99
N VAL A 244 5.53 -15.10 -3.94
CA VAL A 244 6.77 -14.31 -4.12
C VAL A 244 7.27 -13.67 -2.84
N CYS A 245 6.42 -13.50 -1.84
CA CYS A 245 6.76 -12.88 -0.57
C CYS A 245 5.88 -13.36 0.58
N LEU A 246 6.24 -12.94 1.79
CA LEU A 246 5.43 -13.03 3.00
C LEU A 246 4.74 -11.70 3.28
N LYS A 247 3.63 -11.73 4.01
CA LYS A 247 2.97 -10.53 4.56
C LYS A 247 2.64 -10.73 6.04
N SER A 248 2.83 -9.67 6.84
CA SER A 248 2.33 -9.58 8.22
C SER A 248 1.60 -8.27 8.46
N THR A 249 0.46 -8.37 9.15
CA THR A 249 -0.34 -7.26 9.63
C THR A 249 -0.43 -7.19 11.16
N GLN A 250 0.52 -7.82 11.87
CA GLN A 250 0.53 -7.83 13.34
C GLN A 250 0.61 -6.42 13.97
N ALA A 251 1.03 -5.40 13.21
CA ALA A 251 1.00 -4.00 13.66
C ALA A 251 -0.38 -3.51 14.13
N TYR A 252 -1.47 -4.16 13.70
CA TYR A 252 -2.83 -3.90 14.20
C TYR A 252 -3.13 -4.57 15.54
N GLN A 253 -2.44 -5.64 15.87
CA GLN A 253 -2.72 -6.48 17.02
C GLN A 253 -1.77 -6.21 18.20
N ARG A 254 -0.48 -5.95 17.91
CA ARG A 254 0.59 -5.80 18.90
C ARG A 254 1.66 -4.80 18.48
N THR A 255 2.65 -4.57 19.34
CA THR A 255 3.86 -3.82 18.99
C THR A 255 4.76 -4.65 18.07
N LEU A 256 5.51 -3.96 17.18
CA LEU A 256 6.47 -4.59 16.26
C LEU A 256 7.83 -4.91 16.94
N ARG A 257 7.94 -4.75 18.24
CA ARG A 257 9.12 -5.15 18.98
C ARG A 257 9.06 -6.64 19.26
N TYR A 258 9.95 -7.39 18.61
CA TYR A 258 10.08 -8.84 18.77
C TYR A 258 11.43 -9.18 19.43
N GLU A 259 11.38 -9.84 20.57
CA GLU A 259 12.56 -10.34 21.29
C GLU A 259 12.92 -11.75 20.81
N ASP A 260 14.21 -12.11 20.83
CA ASP A 260 14.64 -13.47 20.49
C ASP A 260 14.36 -14.39 21.70
N VAL A 261 13.14 -14.91 21.71
CA VAL A 261 12.62 -15.74 22.82
C VAL A 261 13.02 -17.21 22.58
N PRO A 262 13.57 -17.91 23.61
CA PRO A 262 13.90 -19.32 23.51
C PRO A 262 12.63 -20.19 23.45
N LYS A 263 12.70 -21.29 22.69
CA LYS A 263 11.60 -22.23 22.46
C LYS A 263 10.87 -22.70 23.72
N PRO A 264 11.53 -23.01 24.86
CA PRO A 264 10.81 -23.43 26.06
C PRO A 264 9.78 -22.43 26.57
N LEU A 265 9.99 -21.12 26.43
CA LEU A 265 9.00 -20.09 26.80
C LEU A 265 7.80 -20.12 25.86
N ALA A 266 8.02 -20.23 24.54
CA ALA A 266 6.94 -20.39 23.59
C ALA A 266 6.10 -21.67 23.80
N GLN A 267 6.74 -22.75 24.24
CA GLN A 267 6.08 -24.03 24.58
C GLN A 267 5.08 -23.89 25.72
N VAL A 268 5.30 -22.96 26.66
CA VAL A 268 4.37 -22.72 27.79
C VAL A 268 3.01 -22.22 27.29
N ALA A 269 3.00 -21.41 26.23
CA ALA A 269 1.79 -20.87 25.63
C ALA A 269 1.11 -21.85 24.67
N PHE A 270 1.88 -22.73 24.01
CA PHE A 270 1.37 -23.61 22.98
C PHE A 270 0.34 -24.62 23.54
N GLY A 271 -0.78 -24.78 22.83
CA GLY A 271 -1.91 -25.60 23.23
C GLY A 271 -2.94 -24.92 24.14
N LYS A 272 -2.66 -23.70 24.62
CA LYS A 272 -3.58 -22.92 25.43
C LYS A 272 -4.56 -22.11 24.56
N PRO A 273 -5.86 -22.20 24.80
CA PRO A 273 -6.84 -21.30 24.15
C PRO A 273 -6.68 -19.86 24.68
N ALA A 274 -7.14 -18.87 23.90
CA ALA A 274 -6.91 -17.45 24.16
C ALA A 274 -7.28 -16.99 25.58
N ASN A 275 -8.38 -17.51 26.14
CA ASN A 275 -8.86 -17.18 27.48
C ASN A 275 -8.07 -17.81 28.63
N LYS A 276 -7.04 -18.60 28.34
CA LYS A 276 -6.11 -19.23 29.29
C LYS A 276 -4.69 -18.69 29.17
N LEU A 277 -4.42 -17.81 28.21
CA LEU A 277 -3.12 -17.18 28.02
C LEU A 277 -2.97 -15.93 28.88
N THR A 278 -1.81 -15.73 29.45
CA THR A 278 -1.42 -14.40 29.93
C THR A 278 -0.91 -13.56 28.74
N PRO A 279 -0.93 -12.22 28.84
CA PRO A 279 -0.36 -11.35 27.81
C PRO A 279 1.13 -11.62 27.54
N GLU A 280 1.90 -12.02 28.56
CA GLU A 280 3.31 -12.35 28.46
C GLU A 280 3.53 -13.65 27.70
N GLU A 281 2.79 -14.72 28.04
CA GLU A 281 2.85 -16.00 27.33
C GLU A 281 2.50 -15.83 25.84
N LEU A 282 1.46 -15.04 25.52
CA LEU A 282 1.12 -14.75 24.14
C LEU A 282 2.24 -13.99 23.43
N LYS A 283 2.83 -12.99 24.09
CA LYS A 283 3.95 -12.21 23.54
C LYS A 283 5.15 -13.11 23.24
N ASP A 284 5.55 -13.96 24.22
CA ASP A 284 6.68 -14.86 24.06
C ASP A 284 6.48 -15.84 22.90
N PHE A 285 5.28 -16.38 22.75
CA PHE A 285 4.94 -17.24 21.61
C PHE A 285 5.03 -16.48 20.28
N GLN A 286 4.45 -15.28 20.20
CA GLN A 286 4.46 -14.46 19.00
C GLN A 286 5.87 -14.01 18.61
N ASP A 287 6.68 -13.65 19.61
CA ASP A 287 8.07 -13.28 19.41
C ASP A 287 8.88 -14.46 18.86
N PHE A 288 8.77 -15.62 19.51
CA PHE A 288 9.41 -16.86 19.04
C PHE A 288 8.99 -17.19 17.59
N MET A 289 7.69 -17.15 17.30
CA MET A 289 7.18 -17.47 15.96
C MET A 289 7.66 -16.48 14.90
N PHE A 290 7.75 -15.19 15.23
CA PHE A 290 8.31 -14.19 14.31
C PHE A 290 9.76 -14.54 13.92
N TRP A 291 10.60 -14.92 14.89
CA TRP A 291 11.98 -15.35 14.61
C TRP A 291 12.05 -16.65 13.79
N GLN A 292 11.12 -17.60 13.99
CA GLN A 292 11.05 -18.78 13.10
C GLN A 292 10.64 -18.37 11.66
N VAL A 293 9.68 -17.46 11.51
CA VAL A 293 9.28 -16.93 10.20
C VAL A 293 10.44 -16.23 9.50
N LEU A 294 11.29 -15.46 10.21
CA LEU A 294 12.49 -14.85 9.64
C LEU A 294 13.48 -15.90 9.11
N LYS A 295 13.69 -17.00 9.85
CA LYS A 295 14.55 -18.12 9.42
C LYS A 295 13.99 -18.77 8.14
N LEU A 296 12.67 -19.01 8.09
CA LEU A 296 12.01 -19.60 6.94
C LEU A 296 12.00 -18.63 5.74
N SER A 297 11.79 -17.32 5.96
CA SER A 297 11.92 -16.28 4.94
C SER A 297 13.28 -16.33 4.26
N ALA A 298 14.36 -16.40 5.03
CA ALA A 298 15.71 -16.51 4.53
C ALA A 298 15.95 -17.87 3.79
N LYS A 299 15.44 -18.99 4.35
CA LYS A 299 15.59 -20.34 3.78
C LYS A 299 14.92 -20.49 2.42
N TYR A 300 13.70 -19.95 2.28
CA TYR A 300 12.90 -20.07 1.06
C TYR A 300 13.01 -18.85 0.13
N GLU A 301 13.88 -17.89 0.46
CA GLU A 301 14.11 -16.65 -0.29
C GLU A 301 12.82 -15.87 -0.58
N LEU A 302 11.91 -15.81 0.42
CA LEU A 302 10.68 -15.04 0.36
C LEU A 302 10.86 -13.71 1.12
N PRO A 303 11.01 -12.56 0.43
CA PRO A 303 11.03 -11.25 1.08
C PRO A 303 9.81 -11.03 1.96
N PHE A 304 9.96 -10.28 3.04
CA PHE A 304 8.94 -10.16 4.06
C PHE A 304 8.34 -8.74 4.11
N GLN A 305 7.12 -8.59 3.64
CA GLN A 305 6.32 -7.38 3.75
C GLN A 305 5.75 -7.26 5.17
N ILE A 306 6.16 -6.25 5.90
CA ILE A 306 5.71 -5.98 7.25
C ILE A 306 4.94 -4.67 7.28
N HIS A 307 3.68 -4.73 7.71
CA HIS A 307 2.88 -3.54 7.96
C HIS A 307 3.55 -2.70 9.04
N THR A 308 3.93 -1.48 8.74
CA THR A 308 4.54 -0.50 9.66
C THR A 308 3.77 0.81 9.61
N GLY A 309 3.76 1.57 10.69
CA GLY A 309 2.93 2.75 10.78
C GLY A 309 1.44 2.41 10.86
N HIS A 310 0.60 3.40 10.85
CA HIS A 310 -0.89 3.36 10.81
C HIS A 310 -1.60 2.08 11.32
N GLY A 311 -1.01 1.36 12.23
CA GLY A 311 -1.65 0.26 12.97
C GLY A 311 -2.00 0.74 14.38
N ARG A 312 -1.55 0.02 15.39
CA ARG A 312 -1.53 0.57 16.76
C ARG A 312 -0.43 1.63 16.82
N LEU A 313 -0.80 2.90 16.81
CA LEU A 313 0.12 4.02 16.68
C LEU A 313 1.34 3.91 17.63
N GLN A 314 1.14 3.54 18.90
CA GLN A 314 2.22 3.40 19.89
C GLN A 314 3.14 2.21 19.64
N GLY A 315 2.79 1.28 18.76
CA GLY A 315 3.50 0.01 18.59
C GLY A 315 3.92 -0.32 17.17
N SER A 316 3.54 0.51 16.18
CA SER A 316 3.75 0.21 14.76
C SER A 316 4.93 0.96 14.12
N SER A 317 5.73 1.69 14.91
CA SER A 317 6.93 2.35 14.39
C SER A 317 7.92 1.34 13.82
N PRO A 318 8.45 1.56 12.59
CA PRO A 318 9.45 0.68 11.98
C PRO A 318 10.75 0.59 12.80
N MET A 319 11.02 1.57 13.66
CA MET A 319 12.17 1.54 14.57
C MET A 319 12.18 0.32 15.52
N MET A 320 11.00 -0.23 15.83
CA MET A 320 10.89 -1.41 16.68
C MET A 320 11.41 -2.69 16.03
N LEU A 321 11.60 -2.70 14.69
CA LEU A 321 12.14 -3.84 13.96
C LEU A 321 13.67 -3.84 13.84
N VAL A 322 14.37 -2.78 14.25
CA VAL A 322 15.79 -2.59 13.98
C VAL A 322 16.64 -3.75 14.50
N ASP A 323 16.39 -4.22 15.74
CA ASP A 323 17.14 -5.34 16.33
C ASP A 323 16.96 -6.64 15.52
N ALA A 324 15.72 -6.94 15.12
CA ALA A 324 15.41 -8.09 14.28
C ALA A 324 16.04 -7.99 12.88
N ILE A 325 16.04 -6.79 12.27
CA ILE A 325 16.67 -6.52 10.97
C ILE A 325 18.18 -6.77 11.04
N GLN A 326 18.85 -6.27 12.07
CA GLN A 326 20.29 -6.44 12.27
C GLN A 326 20.68 -7.90 12.47
N ALA A 327 19.90 -8.62 13.28
CA ALA A 327 20.17 -10.02 13.59
C ALA A 327 19.88 -10.98 12.42
N ASN A 328 19.10 -10.54 11.41
CA ASN A 328 18.69 -11.37 10.28
C ASN A 328 19.11 -10.79 8.92
N PRO A 329 20.42 -10.68 8.61
CA PRO A 329 20.92 -10.01 7.40
C PRO A 329 20.56 -10.76 6.10
N LYS A 330 20.17 -12.03 6.16
CA LYS A 330 19.74 -12.83 5.00
C LYS A 330 18.25 -12.63 4.67
N THR A 331 17.44 -12.20 5.63
CA THR A 331 16.03 -11.85 5.40
C THR A 331 15.94 -10.49 4.73
N LYS A 332 15.13 -10.39 3.67
CA LYS A 332 14.83 -9.15 2.97
C LYS A 332 13.56 -8.55 3.55
N PHE A 333 13.69 -7.47 4.28
CA PHE A 333 12.56 -6.77 4.92
C PHE A 333 11.99 -5.71 3.99
N ILE A 334 10.67 -5.65 3.89
CA ILE A 334 9.96 -4.61 3.15
C ILE A 334 9.08 -3.87 4.14
N LEU A 335 9.46 -2.61 4.44
CA LEU A 335 8.73 -1.75 5.37
C LEU A 335 7.57 -1.08 4.62
N PHE A 336 6.33 -1.44 5.00
CA PHE A 336 5.13 -0.99 4.33
C PHE A 336 4.65 0.38 4.78
N HIS A 337 3.87 1.02 3.89
CA HIS A 337 3.22 2.31 4.11
C HIS A 337 4.23 3.44 4.39
N GLY A 338 5.48 3.23 3.95
CA GLY A 338 6.57 4.15 4.26
C GLY A 338 6.79 4.37 5.76
N GLY A 339 6.20 3.51 6.61
CA GLY A 339 6.23 3.66 8.07
C GLY A 339 5.38 4.81 8.60
N PHE A 340 4.35 5.27 7.88
CA PHE A 340 3.52 6.42 8.27
C PHE A 340 3.17 6.45 9.77
N PRO A 341 3.43 7.55 10.52
CA PRO A 341 3.98 8.84 10.06
C PRO A 341 5.52 8.95 10.14
N TRP A 342 6.27 7.88 10.46
CA TRP A 342 7.72 7.85 10.70
C TRP A 342 8.54 7.70 9.40
N ILE A 343 8.26 8.52 8.38
CA ILE A 343 8.91 8.41 7.06
C ILE A 343 10.41 8.66 7.12
N GLY A 344 10.89 9.58 7.96
CA GLY A 344 12.31 9.89 8.14
C GLY A 344 13.05 8.69 8.76
N GLU A 345 12.51 8.13 9.83
CA GLU A 345 13.05 6.94 10.50
C GLU A 345 13.07 5.73 9.56
N THR A 346 12.05 5.57 8.73
CA THR A 346 11.99 4.51 7.72
C THR A 346 13.13 4.67 6.71
N GLY A 347 13.38 5.89 6.24
CA GLY A 347 14.52 6.23 5.37
C GLY A 347 15.87 5.94 6.03
N ALA A 348 16.02 6.31 7.31
CA ALA A 348 17.24 6.08 8.08
C ALA A 348 17.53 4.56 8.26
N ILE A 349 16.51 3.76 8.53
CA ILE A 349 16.65 2.29 8.61
C ILE A 349 17.13 1.73 7.27
N ALA A 350 16.47 2.09 6.16
CA ALA A 350 16.83 1.60 4.84
C ALA A 350 18.20 2.08 4.36
N MET A 351 18.63 3.27 4.77
CA MET A 351 19.99 3.78 4.54
C MET A 351 21.04 2.89 5.22
N ARG A 352 20.80 2.47 6.46
CA ARG A 352 21.76 1.71 7.28
C ARG A 352 21.77 0.21 6.99
N HIS A 353 20.63 -0.35 6.54
CA HIS A 353 20.46 -1.79 6.39
C HIS A 353 20.20 -2.17 4.92
N ARG A 354 21.16 -2.85 4.27
CA ARG A 354 21.08 -3.23 2.86
C ARG A 354 20.00 -4.27 2.57
N ASN A 355 19.54 -4.97 3.57
CA ASN A 355 18.46 -5.97 3.51
C ASN A 355 17.06 -5.36 3.77
N VAL A 356 16.94 -4.03 3.69
CA VAL A 356 15.68 -3.30 3.86
C VAL A 356 15.27 -2.60 2.58
N TRP A 357 14.01 -2.79 2.18
CA TRP A 357 13.28 -2.08 1.13
C TRP A 357 12.17 -1.26 1.76
N ILE A 358 11.79 -0.17 1.11
CA ILE A 358 10.62 0.64 1.49
C ILE A 358 9.56 0.46 0.41
N ASP A 359 8.34 0.20 0.84
CA ASP A 359 7.18 0.24 -0.02
C ASP A 359 6.28 1.41 0.39
N SER A 360 6.04 2.31 -0.56
CA SER A 360 5.17 3.47 -0.36
C SER A 360 3.69 3.15 -0.47
N VAL A 361 3.36 1.86 -0.57
CA VAL A 361 1.99 1.38 -0.63
C VAL A 361 1.09 2.18 0.32
N TRP A 362 -0.06 2.68 -0.19
CA TRP A 362 -1.02 3.48 0.56
C TRP A 362 -0.55 4.89 1.02
N LEU A 363 0.75 5.16 1.16
CA LEU A 363 1.25 6.40 1.76
C LEU A 363 0.71 7.69 1.10
N PRO A 364 0.70 7.85 -0.24
CA PRO A 364 0.12 9.05 -0.86
C PRO A 364 -1.37 9.20 -0.57
N THR A 365 -2.10 8.10 -0.43
CA THR A 365 -3.55 8.09 -0.11
C THR A 365 -3.82 8.49 1.35
N LEU A 366 -2.92 8.16 2.26
CA LEU A 366 -2.98 8.64 3.65
C LEU A 366 -2.66 10.14 3.75
N SER A 367 -1.61 10.56 3.07
CA SER A 367 -1.16 11.94 3.05
C SER A 367 -0.33 12.22 1.79
N TYR A 368 -0.92 12.91 0.83
CA TYR A 368 -0.23 13.26 -0.43
C TYR A 368 1.06 14.06 -0.18
N THR A 369 0.98 15.07 0.69
CA THR A 369 2.13 15.91 1.03
C THR A 369 3.24 15.09 1.71
N MET A 370 2.88 14.17 2.61
CA MET A 370 3.87 13.31 3.25
C MET A 370 4.45 12.30 2.26
N GLY A 371 3.63 11.74 1.36
CA GLY A 371 4.10 10.85 0.28
C GLY A 371 5.12 11.54 -0.63
N LYS A 372 4.83 12.77 -1.06
CA LYS A 372 5.76 13.57 -1.86
C LYS A 372 7.08 13.84 -1.10
N ARG A 373 6.96 14.30 0.15
CA ARG A 373 8.12 14.54 1.01
C ARG A 373 8.93 13.26 1.23
N ALA A 374 8.27 12.12 1.43
CA ALA A 374 8.93 10.84 1.59
C ALA A 374 9.77 10.44 0.36
N TYR A 375 9.23 10.55 -0.85
CA TYR A 375 10.02 10.31 -2.06
C TYR A 375 11.22 11.25 -2.18
N GLN A 376 11.06 12.53 -1.83
CA GLN A 376 12.16 13.49 -1.87
C GLN A 376 13.25 13.11 -0.87
N GLU A 377 12.91 12.86 0.40
CA GLU A 377 13.86 12.53 1.47
C GLU A 377 14.52 11.15 1.25
N TRP A 378 13.76 10.13 0.84
CA TRP A 378 14.33 8.80 0.62
C TRP A 378 15.33 8.76 -0.53
N LEU A 379 15.07 9.49 -1.62
CA LEU A 379 15.98 9.59 -2.75
C LEU A 379 17.31 10.32 -2.41
N GLU A 380 17.36 11.04 -1.29
CA GLU A 380 18.58 11.66 -0.79
C GLU A 380 19.42 10.71 0.08
N VAL A 381 18.77 9.80 0.81
CA VAL A 381 19.44 9.00 1.85
C VAL A 381 19.68 7.56 1.43
N MET A 382 18.99 7.05 0.41
CA MET A 382 19.15 5.66 -0.02
C MET A 382 19.09 5.50 -1.54
N PRO A 383 19.70 4.44 -2.11
CA PRO A 383 19.58 4.13 -3.53
C PRO A 383 18.13 3.86 -3.94
N ALA A 384 17.69 4.41 -5.08
CA ALA A 384 16.34 4.30 -5.60
C ALA A 384 15.92 2.85 -5.93
N ASP A 385 16.86 1.92 -6.04
CA ASP A 385 16.61 0.50 -6.40
C ASP A 385 15.97 -0.34 -5.28
N ARG A 386 15.64 0.28 -4.14
CA ARG A 386 14.98 -0.34 -2.99
C ARG A 386 13.67 0.35 -2.59
N LEU A 387 13.09 1.15 -3.49
CA LEU A 387 11.79 1.78 -3.34
C LEU A 387 10.77 1.08 -4.24
N MET A 388 9.57 0.82 -3.71
CA MET A 388 8.44 0.21 -4.44
C MET A 388 7.14 0.93 -4.10
N TRP A 389 6.04 0.51 -4.69
CA TRP A 389 4.72 1.05 -4.51
C TRP A 389 3.64 -0.05 -4.61
N GLY A 390 2.45 0.21 -4.08
CA GLY A 390 1.25 -0.60 -4.25
C GLY A 390 0.00 0.23 -4.00
N ALA A 391 -1.15 -0.25 -4.46
CA ALA A 391 -2.42 0.46 -4.36
C ALA A 391 -3.11 0.24 -3.02
N ASP A 392 -3.10 -0.98 -2.50
CA ASP A 392 -3.73 -1.38 -1.23
C ASP A 392 -5.24 -1.07 -1.20
N THR A 393 -5.96 -1.58 -2.18
CA THR A 393 -7.38 -1.30 -2.39
C THR A 393 -8.20 -2.58 -2.62
N VAL A 394 -9.50 -2.46 -2.87
CA VAL A 394 -10.40 -3.61 -3.00
C VAL A 394 -11.29 -3.57 -4.24
N GLN A 395 -11.29 -2.47 -5.01
CA GLN A 395 -12.21 -2.22 -6.12
C GLN A 395 -11.50 -1.50 -7.28
N ALA A 396 -12.03 -1.63 -8.50
CA ALA A 396 -11.42 -1.10 -9.71
C ALA A 396 -11.15 0.41 -9.65
N GLU A 397 -12.11 1.19 -9.19
CA GLU A 397 -11.99 2.66 -9.06
C GLU A 397 -10.90 3.04 -8.04
N GLY A 398 -10.83 2.32 -6.92
CA GLY A 398 -9.79 2.49 -5.90
C GLY A 398 -8.40 2.17 -6.45
N ILE A 399 -8.25 1.07 -7.20
CA ILE A 399 -7.00 0.66 -7.84
C ILE A 399 -6.53 1.73 -8.83
N TYR A 400 -7.43 2.19 -9.73
CA TYR A 400 -7.11 3.26 -10.67
C TYR A 400 -6.69 4.53 -9.95
N ALA A 401 -7.50 4.92 -8.95
CA ALA A 401 -7.30 6.12 -8.17
C ALA A 401 -5.96 6.14 -7.43
N ALA A 402 -5.63 5.06 -6.71
CA ALA A 402 -4.37 4.93 -5.98
C ALA A 402 -3.16 4.91 -6.92
N THR A 403 -3.28 4.25 -8.07
CA THR A 403 -2.24 4.23 -9.11
C THR A 403 -1.97 5.62 -9.66
N GLU A 404 -3.03 6.32 -10.06
CA GLU A 404 -2.93 7.68 -10.63
C GLU A 404 -2.40 8.67 -9.58
N PHE A 405 -2.90 8.60 -8.35
CA PHE A 405 -2.48 9.48 -7.27
C PHE A 405 -1.01 9.27 -6.88
N THR A 406 -0.53 8.01 -6.91
CA THR A 406 0.88 7.69 -6.70
C THR A 406 1.75 8.21 -7.85
N ARG A 407 1.33 8.03 -9.11
CA ARG A 407 2.05 8.56 -10.28
C ARG A 407 2.15 10.07 -10.25
N GLN A 408 1.07 10.77 -9.87
CA GLN A 408 1.10 12.23 -9.71
C GLN A 408 2.07 12.65 -8.61
N CYS A 409 2.00 12.00 -7.44
CA CYS A 409 2.85 12.29 -6.29
C CYS A 409 4.34 12.08 -6.62
N LEU A 410 4.67 10.97 -7.27
CA LEU A 410 6.03 10.64 -7.69
C LEU A 410 6.53 11.59 -8.78
N ALA A 411 5.70 11.91 -9.78
CA ALA A 411 6.04 12.86 -10.85
C ALA A 411 6.36 14.24 -10.29
N GLU A 412 5.56 14.71 -9.32
CA GLU A 412 5.77 15.99 -8.66
C GLU A 412 7.09 16.01 -7.89
N ALA A 413 7.37 14.97 -7.09
CA ALA A 413 8.62 14.85 -6.35
C ALA A 413 9.85 14.83 -7.27
N LEU A 414 9.79 14.08 -8.36
CA LEU A 414 10.87 13.97 -9.33
C LEU A 414 11.07 15.27 -10.13
N ALA A 415 9.97 15.90 -10.57
CA ALA A 415 10.03 17.17 -11.31
C ALA A 415 10.65 18.29 -10.46
N GLU A 416 10.27 18.39 -9.19
CA GLU A 416 10.85 19.36 -8.27
C GLU A 416 12.35 19.14 -8.06
N LYS A 417 12.82 17.88 -7.97
CA LYS A 417 14.25 17.57 -7.87
C LYS A 417 15.02 17.96 -9.16
N VAL A 418 14.42 17.75 -10.32
CA VAL A 418 15.02 18.18 -11.59
C VAL A 418 15.06 19.69 -11.71
N GLU A 419 13.98 20.39 -11.35
CA GLU A 419 13.90 21.86 -11.39
C GLU A 419 14.94 22.52 -10.47
N ARG A 420 15.22 21.92 -9.31
CA ARG A 420 16.27 22.39 -8.39
C ARG A 420 17.68 22.00 -8.84
N GLY A 421 17.86 21.25 -9.92
CA GLY A 421 19.16 20.79 -10.41
C GLY A 421 19.78 19.66 -9.58
N GLU A 422 19.03 19.04 -8.68
CA GLU A 422 19.47 17.91 -7.85
C GLU A 422 19.50 16.60 -8.63
N LEU A 423 18.72 16.52 -9.71
CA LEU A 423 18.56 15.33 -10.54
C LEU A 423 18.45 15.73 -12.02
N ARG A 424 19.01 14.92 -12.91
CA ARG A 424 18.79 15.09 -14.36
C ARG A 424 17.47 14.46 -14.75
N GLU A 425 16.80 14.98 -15.79
CA GLU A 425 15.52 14.46 -16.27
C GLU A 425 15.60 12.97 -16.66
N ASP A 426 16.64 12.54 -17.37
CA ASP A 426 16.83 11.13 -17.77
C ASP A 426 16.96 10.19 -16.56
N HIS A 427 17.58 10.65 -15.48
CA HIS A 427 17.64 9.93 -14.21
C HIS A 427 16.27 9.87 -13.53
N ALA A 428 15.49 10.97 -13.56
CA ALA A 428 14.14 11.01 -12.99
C ALA A 428 13.21 9.98 -13.68
N LEU A 429 13.25 9.92 -15.02
CA LEU A 429 12.47 8.95 -15.80
C LEU A 429 12.85 7.49 -15.44
N ARG A 430 14.14 7.21 -15.31
CA ARG A 430 14.64 5.89 -14.91
C ARG A 430 14.20 5.54 -13.48
N ILE A 431 14.36 6.44 -12.53
CA ILE A 431 13.96 6.23 -11.12
C ILE A 431 12.46 5.98 -11.01
N GLY A 432 11.64 6.76 -11.71
CA GLY A 432 10.20 6.55 -11.72
C GLY A 432 9.82 5.16 -12.22
N ARG A 433 10.42 4.70 -13.32
CA ARG A 433 10.23 3.33 -13.82
C ARG A 433 10.72 2.27 -12.83
N GLN A 434 11.87 2.50 -12.18
CA GLN A 434 12.39 1.58 -11.16
C GLN A 434 11.37 1.40 -10.03
N ILE A 435 10.82 2.48 -9.48
CA ILE A 435 9.86 2.45 -8.37
C ILE A 435 8.56 1.75 -8.79
N LEU A 436 8.04 2.05 -9.99
CA LEU A 436 6.78 1.50 -10.45
C LEU A 436 6.87 0.04 -10.92
N ARG A 437 8.08 -0.46 -11.26
CA ARG A 437 8.20 -1.77 -11.90
C ARG A 437 9.51 -2.51 -11.63
N ASP A 438 10.65 -1.92 -12.01
CA ASP A 438 11.88 -2.70 -12.19
C ASP A 438 12.47 -3.18 -10.87
N ASN A 439 12.27 -2.45 -9.78
CA ASN A 439 12.68 -2.84 -8.43
C ASN A 439 11.93 -4.07 -7.94
N ALA A 440 10.62 -4.18 -8.22
CA ALA A 440 9.87 -5.39 -7.94
C ALA A 440 10.40 -6.60 -8.72
N LEU A 441 10.70 -6.44 -10.02
CA LEU A 441 11.29 -7.51 -10.85
C LEU A 441 12.68 -7.93 -10.37
N LYS A 442 13.44 -7.01 -9.76
CA LYS A 442 14.76 -7.28 -9.20
C LYS A 442 14.67 -8.03 -7.87
N LEU A 443 13.76 -7.58 -6.98
CA LEU A 443 13.58 -8.16 -5.65
C LEU A 443 12.90 -9.53 -5.71
N PHE A 444 11.95 -9.72 -6.64
CA PHE A 444 11.16 -10.92 -6.82
C PHE A 444 11.40 -11.56 -8.19
N PRO A 445 12.54 -12.29 -8.42
CA PRO A 445 12.92 -12.79 -9.73
C PRO A 445 11.88 -13.72 -10.37
N LYS A 446 11.06 -14.40 -9.54
CA LYS A 446 9.98 -15.28 -9.99
C LYS A 446 8.90 -14.54 -10.81
N LEU A 447 8.75 -13.21 -10.63
CA LEU A 447 7.79 -12.41 -11.39
C LEU A 447 8.06 -12.45 -12.90
N LYS A 448 9.32 -12.53 -13.33
CA LYS A 448 9.68 -12.49 -14.75
C LYS A 448 8.99 -13.57 -15.57
N ARG A 449 8.72 -14.74 -14.99
CA ARG A 449 7.98 -15.83 -15.66
C ARG A 449 6.46 -15.71 -15.55
N GLN A 450 5.98 -14.77 -14.74
CA GLN A 450 4.56 -14.48 -14.56
C GLN A 450 4.08 -13.30 -15.41
N LEU A 451 5.01 -12.57 -16.04
CA LEU A 451 4.69 -11.47 -16.95
C LEU A 451 3.87 -12.02 -18.14
N TRP A 452 2.69 -11.45 -18.37
CA TRP A 452 1.79 -11.85 -19.44
C TRP A 452 1.86 -10.94 -20.67
N ARG A 453 2.38 -9.70 -20.51
CA ARG A 453 2.66 -8.78 -21.60
C ARG A 453 4.05 -9.08 -22.16
N LYS A 454 4.12 -9.67 -23.38
CA LYS A 454 5.39 -10.07 -24.00
C LYS A 454 6.14 -8.92 -24.68
N ASP A 455 5.47 -7.80 -24.97
CA ASP A 455 5.96 -6.74 -25.87
C ASP A 455 6.20 -5.39 -25.15
N VAL A 456 6.64 -5.41 -23.89
CA VAL A 456 7.10 -4.18 -23.23
C VAL A 456 8.52 -3.89 -23.66
N PRO A 457 8.82 -2.85 -24.49
CA PRO A 457 10.17 -2.54 -24.90
C PRO A 457 11.07 -2.34 -23.69
N ALA A 458 12.22 -3.00 -23.68
CA ALA A 458 13.30 -2.60 -22.79
C ALA A 458 13.64 -1.13 -23.10
N VAL A 459 13.68 -0.26 -22.09
CA VAL A 459 14.23 1.08 -22.31
C VAL A 459 15.70 0.89 -22.61
N THR A 460 16.05 0.96 -23.90
CA THR A 460 17.43 1.12 -24.32
C THR A 460 17.93 2.41 -23.66
N SER A 461 18.93 2.28 -22.80
CA SER A 461 19.72 3.43 -22.36
C SER A 461 20.21 4.14 -23.63
N ALA A 462 19.68 5.33 -23.90
CA ALA A 462 20.30 6.22 -24.86
C ALA A 462 21.77 6.41 -24.41
N GLN A 463 22.68 6.05 -25.29
CA GLN A 463 24.10 6.24 -25.15
C GLN A 463 24.45 7.73 -25.04
#